data_83f5126d368049673df13ecb760ed178
#
_entry.id   83f5126d368049673df13ecb760ed178
#
_cell.length_a   1.000
_cell.length_b   1.000
_cell.length_c   1.000
_cell.angle_alpha   90.00
_cell.angle_beta   90.00
_cell.angle_gamma   90.00
#
_symmetry.space_group_name_H-M   'P 1'
#
loop_
_entity.id
_entity.type
_entity.pdbx_description
1 polymer ?
#
loop_
_entity_poly.entity_id
_entity_poly.type
_entity_poly.pdbx_seq_one_letter_code
_entity_poly.pdbx_strand_id
1 'polypeptide(L)'
;TSQSSFGTLIAEVNERCRTLQLQRDASLAGLQQRLAVFDAQLAQFDELCKTFGKSDNHGTPAQLGPGAECAALTRMLAQMAESKDKKDIIDARQMLLEILTKAGLGSTEVALVLRQPSGDYAAMLSAAAPACWALVAPLAEDLGSAVEEADELARQLPILDSLAFLDMPQREVEITEAFSNTYSWIFLPHLSAFASWLAAGSGAFWISGNPGSGKSTLMKFIANQDGNLRKMLESWADGKTLILSKHFFWGTGTALQKSYRGLLQGLLYQIFREKLDLVQHACPERWEDALWKSQVGSRWDSQRLSRSWDEVELKETLDRAILKNASSTAFCFFIDGLDEFAENHFSLITDLIRHYTARPNVKFCVSSRPYPVFSRAFATCPSFALQEMNGHDIDVFVRGKLEEDPRFQELAHRDAQAVELATEIRRRAVGVFLWVHLVVTELMSGLNNEDDFLTLRRRLDLLPKTLKEFFEHIVDSVEPVYQVCTARSLMLAHRAREPLPILTYAFLYDHFNDESSLSRVAIQPLSRQDIQAKRKDVSTKVSSWCRGLMQVVTYDTSITWAPLSRYRVDFLHRSVRDFLETSEMQSFLQKRVGSSFYPEEVLAHLFLTQAKVVDVQKGLQDEMQA
;
A
#
# COMPACT_ATOMS: atom_id res chain seq x y z
N THR A 1 -20.97 6.77 7.24
CA THR A 1 -20.28 6.90 5.94
C THR A 1 -18.86 6.31 5.96
N SER A 2 -18.16 6.28 7.11
CA SER A 2 -16.85 5.61 7.24
C SER A 2 -16.93 4.07 7.17
N GLN A 3 -18.09 3.47 7.45
CA GLN A 3 -18.28 2.02 7.28
C GLN A 3 -18.37 1.60 5.81
N SER A 4 -18.80 2.49 4.89
CA SER A 4 -18.88 2.14 3.46
C SER A 4 -17.50 2.13 2.79
N SER A 5 -16.60 3.05 3.13
CA SER A 5 -15.26 3.09 2.53
C SER A 5 -14.36 1.95 3.02
N PHE A 6 -14.52 1.53 4.27
CA PHE A 6 -13.81 0.36 4.80
C PHE A 6 -14.33 -0.96 4.18
N GLY A 7 -15.63 -1.06 3.97
CA GLY A 7 -16.26 -2.16 3.24
C GLY A 7 -15.79 -2.23 1.78
N THR A 8 -15.62 -1.09 1.13
CA THR A 8 -15.14 -0.98 -0.26
C THR A 8 -13.65 -1.37 -0.33
N LEU A 9 -12.84 -0.96 0.62
CA LEU A 9 -11.41 -1.31 0.67
C LEU A 9 -11.21 -2.81 0.93
N ILE A 10 -11.96 -3.39 1.88
CA ILE A 10 -11.95 -4.85 2.10
C ILE A 10 -12.43 -5.59 0.84
N ALA A 11 -13.45 -5.07 0.16
CA ALA A 11 -13.91 -5.63 -1.11
C ALA A 11 -12.83 -5.52 -2.19
N GLU A 12 -12.10 -4.40 -2.26
CA GLU A 12 -11.03 -4.16 -3.22
C GLU A 12 -9.77 -4.99 -2.93
N VAL A 13 -9.38 -5.12 -1.66
CA VAL A 13 -8.30 -6.03 -1.24
C VAL A 13 -8.70 -7.50 -1.46
N ASN A 14 -9.94 -7.87 -1.13
CA ASN A 14 -10.45 -9.22 -1.41
C ASN A 14 -10.59 -9.47 -2.92
N GLU A 15 -10.95 -8.47 -3.73
CA GLU A 15 -11.01 -8.58 -5.18
C GLU A 15 -9.61 -8.68 -5.79
N ARG A 16 -8.63 -7.93 -5.27
CA ARG A 16 -7.21 -8.07 -5.67
C ARG A 16 -6.61 -9.39 -5.20
N CYS A 17 -6.92 -9.84 -3.99
CA CYS A 17 -6.58 -11.20 -3.55
C CYS A 17 -7.28 -12.27 -4.39
N ARG A 18 -8.56 -12.06 -4.78
CA ARG A 18 -9.26 -12.91 -5.74
C ARG A 18 -8.64 -12.86 -7.12
N THR A 19 -8.22 -11.71 -7.62
CA THR A 19 -7.59 -11.59 -8.94
C THR A 19 -6.24 -12.29 -8.96
N LEU A 20 -5.44 -12.17 -7.90
CA LEU A 20 -4.19 -12.92 -7.72
C LEU A 20 -4.45 -14.43 -7.52
N GLN A 21 -5.51 -14.79 -6.79
CA GLN A 21 -5.99 -16.16 -6.66
C GLN A 21 -6.55 -16.69 -7.99
N LEU A 22 -7.31 -15.88 -8.74
CA LEU A 22 -7.83 -16.24 -10.05
C LEU A 22 -6.75 -16.38 -11.12
N GLN A 23 -5.69 -15.56 -11.08
CA GLN A 23 -4.49 -15.75 -11.91
C GLN A 23 -3.74 -17.02 -11.52
N ARG A 24 -3.60 -17.26 -10.22
CA ARG A 24 -3.06 -18.53 -9.68
C ARG A 24 -3.96 -19.70 -10.03
N ASP A 25 -5.28 -19.56 -9.88
CA ASP A 25 -6.26 -20.59 -10.15
C ASP A 25 -6.42 -20.83 -11.66
N ALA A 26 -6.23 -19.81 -12.50
CA ALA A 26 -6.17 -19.98 -13.96
C ALA A 26 -4.89 -20.72 -14.40
N SER A 27 -3.76 -20.42 -13.77
CA SER A 27 -2.51 -21.18 -13.97
C SER A 27 -2.65 -22.60 -13.41
N LEU A 28 -3.32 -22.78 -12.26
CA LEU A 28 -3.65 -24.08 -11.68
C LEU A 28 -4.64 -24.87 -12.54
N ALA A 29 -5.68 -24.23 -13.07
CA ALA A 29 -6.64 -24.85 -13.98
C ALA A 29 -5.99 -25.24 -15.31
N GLY A 30 -5.06 -24.41 -15.82
CA GLY A 30 -4.22 -24.74 -16.96
C GLY A 30 -3.33 -25.97 -16.69
N LEU A 31 -2.72 -26.03 -15.52
CA LEU A 31 -1.94 -27.19 -15.04
C LEU A 31 -2.82 -28.42 -14.86
N GLN A 32 -4.00 -28.29 -14.27
CA GLN A 32 -4.97 -29.39 -14.12
C GLN A 32 -5.49 -29.91 -15.46
N GLN A 33 -5.72 -29.02 -16.43
CA GLN A 33 -6.11 -29.41 -17.79
C GLN A 33 -4.97 -30.12 -18.52
N ARG A 34 -3.73 -29.69 -18.36
CA ARG A 34 -2.52 -30.37 -18.88
C ARG A 34 -2.33 -31.73 -18.21
N LEU A 35 -2.55 -31.84 -16.88
CA LEU A 35 -2.52 -33.09 -16.13
C LEU A 35 -3.61 -34.07 -16.58
N ALA A 36 -4.82 -33.61 -16.89
CA ALA A 36 -5.90 -34.46 -17.41
C ALA A 36 -5.58 -34.99 -18.82
N VAL A 37 -4.93 -34.18 -19.67
CA VAL A 37 -4.41 -34.63 -20.98
C VAL A 37 -3.29 -35.65 -20.79
N PHE A 38 -2.44 -35.47 -19.78
CA PHE A 38 -1.38 -36.38 -19.38
C PHE A 38 -1.93 -37.73 -18.92
N ASP A 39 -2.96 -37.76 -18.05
CA ASP A 39 -3.62 -39.00 -17.62
C ASP A 39 -4.21 -39.77 -18.79
N ALA A 40 -4.82 -39.06 -19.77
CA ALA A 40 -5.34 -39.69 -20.98
C ALA A 40 -4.24 -40.28 -21.88
N GLN A 41 -3.09 -39.59 -21.98
CA GLN A 41 -1.93 -40.09 -22.75
C GLN A 41 -1.22 -41.23 -22.05
N LEU A 42 -1.13 -41.23 -20.71
CA LEU A 42 -0.64 -42.37 -19.93
C LEU A 42 -1.53 -43.59 -20.04
N ALA A 43 -2.85 -43.42 -20.06
CA ALA A 43 -3.76 -44.52 -20.28
C ALA A 43 -3.59 -45.16 -21.68
N GLN A 44 -3.31 -44.34 -22.71
CA GLN A 44 -2.97 -44.84 -24.05
C GLN A 44 -1.61 -45.55 -24.08
N PHE A 45 -0.61 -45.03 -23.33
CA PHE A 45 0.68 -45.68 -23.21
C PHE A 45 0.62 -47.02 -22.48
N ASP A 46 -0.20 -47.12 -21.42
CA ASP A 46 -0.42 -48.36 -20.67
C ASP A 46 -1.14 -49.41 -21.53
N GLU A 47 -2.07 -49.01 -22.42
CA GLU A 47 -2.71 -49.88 -23.41
C GLU A 47 -1.72 -50.38 -24.49
N LEU A 48 -0.83 -49.48 -24.97
CA LEU A 48 0.23 -49.85 -25.90
C LEU A 48 1.25 -50.81 -25.26
N CYS A 49 1.66 -50.60 -24.03
CA CYS A 49 2.51 -51.51 -23.30
C CYS A 49 1.88 -52.89 -23.05
N LYS A 50 0.56 -52.95 -22.81
CA LYS A 50 -0.21 -54.19 -22.70
C LYS A 50 -0.30 -54.94 -24.03
N THR A 51 -0.31 -54.23 -25.16
CA THR A 51 -0.31 -54.82 -26.49
C THR A 51 1.06 -55.38 -26.90
N PHE A 52 2.15 -54.71 -26.51
CA PHE A 52 3.52 -55.17 -26.75
C PHE A 52 3.98 -56.29 -25.78
N GLY A 53 3.44 -56.32 -24.55
CA GLY A 53 3.75 -57.37 -23.55
C GLY A 53 3.10 -58.75 -23.78
N LYS A 54 2.31 -58.91 -24.85
CA LYS A 54 1.70 -60.20 -25.19
C LYS A 54 2.47 -61.10 -26.16
N SER A 55 3.65 -60.67 -26.57
CA SER A 55 4.53 -61.52 -27.40
C SER A 55 5.87 -61.63 -26.70
N ASP A 56 6.01 -62.54 -25.74
CA ASP A 56 7.09 -63.46 -25.54
C ASP A 56 7.05 -64.08 -24.13
N ASN A 57 6.80 -65.39 -24.10
CA ASN A 57 6.97 -66.26 -22.94
C ASN A 57 8.45 -66.51 -22.71
N HIS A 58 9.09 -65.90 -21.73
CA HIS A 58 10.17 -66.48 -20.92
C HIS A 58 10.38 -65.66 -19.64
N GLY A 59 10.31 -66.37 -18.52
CA GLY A 59 10.20 -65.84 -17.17
C GLY A 59 11.40 -65.06 -16.64
N THR A 60 11.11 -63.98 -15.95
CA THR A 60 11.86 -63.36 -14.87
C THR A 60 10.92 -62.55 -13.97
N PRO A 61 11.24 -62.33 -12.68
CA PRO A 61 10.22 -61.95 -11.68
C PRO A 61 9.74 -60.52 -11.82
N ALA A 62 8.44 -60.34 -11.47
CA ALA A 62 7.70 -59.10 -11.53
C ALA A 62 8.41 -57.95 -10.82
N GLN A 63 9.00 -57.06 -11.57
CA GLN A 63 9.19 -55.67 -11.15
C GLN A 63 7.93 -54.86 -11.44
N LEU A 64 7.49 -54.08 -10.48
CA LEU A 64 6.37 -53.13 -10.61
C LEU A 64 6.54 -52.33 -11.90
N GLY A 65 5.60 -52.41 -12.79
CA GLY A 65 5.66 -51.79 -14.10
C GLY A 65 5.58 -50.26 -14.00
N PRO A 66 6.06 -49.52 -15.02
CA PRO A 66 6.12 -48.03 -15.06
C PRO A 66 4.80 -47.34 -14.74
N GLY A 67 3.67 -47.98 -14.98
CA GLY A 67 2.33 -47.44 -14.74
C GLY A 67 1.97 -47.14 -13.26
N ALA A 68 2.54 -47.92 -12.31
CA ALA A 68 2.29 -47.69 -10.88
C ALA A 68 3.07 -46.48 -10.33
N GLU A 69 4.27 -46.24 -10.86
CA GLU A 69 5.12 -45.12 -10.48
C GLU A 69 4.63 -43.82 -11.11
N CYS A 70 4.16 -43.85 -12.35
CA CYS A 70 3.47 -42.72 -13.00
C CYS A 70 2.20 -42.32 -12.27
N ALA A 71 1.39 -43.27 -11.80
CA ALA A 71 0.19 -42.99 -11.00
C ALA A 71 0.52 -42.43 -9.61
N ALA A 72 1.69 -42.73 -9.05
CA ALA A 72 2.17 -42.15 -7.82
C ALA A 72 2.66 -40.70 -8.03
N LEU A 73 3.34 -40.43 -9.15
CA LEU A 73 3.77 -39.09 -9.55
C LEU A 73 2.56 -38.17 -9.80
N THR A 74 1.53 -38.67 -10.53
CA THR A 74 0.30 -37.91 -10.78
C THR A 74 -0.44 -37.55 -9.48
N ARG A 75 -0.51 -38.50 -8.51
CA ARG A 75 -1.09 -38.21 -7.19
C ARG A 75 -0.27 -37.17 -6.41
N MET A 76 1.03 -37.24 -6.48
CA MET A 76 1.93 -36.30 -5.81
C MET A 76 1.84 -34.91 -6.43
N LEU A 77 1.78 -34.81 -7.76
CA LEU A 77 1.56 -33.53 -8.47
C LEU A 77 0.18 -32.91 -8.16
N ALA A 78 -0.86 -33.75 -8.01
CA ALA A 78 -2.18 -33.29 -7.58
C ALA A 78 -2.16 -32.78 -6.11
N GLN A 79 -1.44 -33.45 -5.21
CA GLN A 79 -1.25 -32.99 -3.84
C GLN A 79 -0.43 -31.70 -3.76
N MET A 80 0.57 -31.51 -4.64
CA MET A 80 1.34 -30.27 -4.75
C MET A 80 0.47 -29.08 -5.21
N ALA A 81 -0.51 -29.30 -6.07
CA ALA A 81 -1.46 -28.28 -6.50
C ALA A 81 -2.34 -27.80 -5.33
N GLU A 82 -2.55 -28.62 -4.32
CA GLU A 82 -3.30 -28.30 -3.09
C GLU A 82 -2.41 -27.84 -1.93
N SER A 83 -1.13 -28.23 -1.91
CA SER A 83 -0.17 -27.94 -0.84
C SER A 83 0.70 -26.71 -1.18
N LYS A 84 0.95 -25.87 -0.16
CA LYS A 84 1.86 -24.72 -0.25
C LYS A 84 3.31 -25.08 0.13
N ASP A 85 3.66 -26.35 0.28
CA ASP A 85 4.94 -26.76 0.83
C ASP A 85 6.00 -27.02 -0.27
N LYS A 86 7.13 -26.31 -0.17
CA LYS A 86 8.29 -26.43 -1.08
C LYS A 86 8.89 -27.84 -1.13
N LYS A 87 8.69 -28.63 -0.08
CA LYS A 87 9.18 -29.99 0.02
C LYS A 87 8.55 -30.88 -1.06
N ASP A 88 7.27 -30.70 -1.31
CA ASP A 88 6.53 -31.52 -2.28
C ASP A 88 7.02 -31.30 -3.73
N ILE A 89 7.52 -30.08 -4.05
CA ILE A 89 8.11 -29.75 -5.37
C ILE A 89 9.46 -30.47 -5.57
N ILE A 90 10.27 -30.49 -4.52
CA ILE A 90 11.58 -31.16 -4.56
C ILE A 90 11.39 -32.68 -4.68
N ASP A 91 10.43 -33.22 -3.94
CA ASP A 91 10.14 -34.65 -3.93
C ASP A 91 9.54 -35.12 -5.28
N ALA A 92 8.70 -34.32 -5.93
CA ALA A 92 8.18 -34.61 -7.27
C ALA A 92 9.26 -34.59 -8.35
N ARG A 93 10.19 -33.63 -8.29
CA ARG A 93 11.35 -33.58 -9.19
C ARG A 93 12.26 -34.80 -9.02
N GLN A 94 12.51 -35.21 -7.78
CA GLN A 94 13.32 -36.40 -7.46
C GLN A 94 12.65 -37.66 -8.00
N MET A 95 11.37 -37.81 -7.85
CA MET A 95 10.59 -38.97 -8.33
C MET A 95 10.55 -39.04 -9.87
N LEU A 96 10.43 -37.91 -10.55
CA LEU A 96 10.52 -37.83 -12.01
C LEU A 96 11.91 -38.25 -12.51
N LEU A 97 12.97 -37.80 -11.85
CA LEU A 97 14.35 -38.22 -12.11
C LEU A 97 14.51 -39.74 -11.96
N GLU A 98 13.91 -40.33 -10.93
CA GLU A 98 13.96 -41.78 -10.68
C GLU A 98 13.18 -42.55 -11.75
N ILE A 99 12.02 -42.10 -12.17
CA ILE A 99 11.20 -42.73 -13.23
C ILE A 99 11.95 -42.75 -14.56
N LEU A 100 12.53 -41.60 -14.96
CA LEU A 100 13.29 -41.47 -16.19
C LEU A 100 14.59 -42.28 -16.17
N THR A 101 15.24 -42.37 -15.00
CA THR A 101 16.45 -43.21 -14.80
C THR A 101 16.11 -44.72 -14.91
N LYS A 102 14.97 -45.13 -14.34
CA LYS A 102 14.48 -46.52 -14.47
C LYS A 102 14.01 -46.85 -15.91
N ALA A 103 13.62 -45.85 -16.69
CA ALA A 103 13.33 -46.00 -18.12
C ALA A 103 14.63 -46.15 -18.98
N GLY A 104 15.80 -46.20 -18.37
CA GLY A 104 17.08 -46.45 -19.04
C GLY A 104 17.87 -45.20 -19.40
N LEU A 105 17.46 -44.04 -18.92
CA LEU A 105 18.19 -42.78 -19.11
C LEU A 105 19.14 -42.55 -17.93
N GLY A 106 20.39 -42.20 -18.18
CA GLY A 106 21.34 -41.81 -17.13
C GLY A 106 20.91 -40.52 -16.44
N SER A 107 21.17 -40.36 -15.15
CA SER A 107 20.74 -39.20 -14.35
C SER A 107 21.23 -37.85 -14.92
N THR A 108 22.37 -37.83 -15.58
CA THR A 108 22.92 -36.65 -16.27
C THR A 108 22.20 -36.37 -17.58
N GLU A 109 21.75 -37.38 -18.26
CA GLU A 109 21.02 -37.32 -19.53
C GLU A 109 19.60 -36.83 -19.32
N VAL A 110 18.95 -37.29 -18.27
CA VAL A 110 17.64 -36.81 -17.83
C VAL A 110 17.65 -35.33 -17.46
N ALA A 111 18.70 -34.89 -16.73
CA ALA A 111 18.86 -33.48 -16.37
C ALA A 111 19.13 -32.60 -17.61
N LEU A 112 19.77 -33.13 -18.65
CA LEU A 112 20.01 -32.44 -19.93
C LEU A 112 18.75 -32.39 -20.80
N VAL A 113 17.99 -33.47 -20.86
CA VAL A 113 16.69 -33.54 -21.59
C VAL A 113 15.66 -32.58 -20.98
N LEU A 114 15.60 -32.48 -19.65
CA LEU A 114 14.73 -31.55 -18.95
C LEU A 114 15.17 -30.08 -19.08
N ARG A 115 16.45 -29.80 -19.36
CA ARG A 115 16.98 -28.45 -19.61
C ARG A 115 16.94 -28.01 -21.07
N GLN A 116 17.04 -28.95 -22.01
CA GLN A 116 17.07 -28.66 -23.45
C GLN A 116 16.37 -29.81 -24.23
N PRO A 117 15.04 -29.80 -24.35
CA PRO A 117 14.28 -30.84 -25.04
C PRO A 117 14.65 -31.01 -26.53
N SER A 118 15.33 -30.03 -27.13
CA SER A 118 15.72 -29.99 -28.55
C SER A 118 17.19 -30.31 -28.82
N GLY A 119 17.95 -30.82 -27.85
CA GLY A 119 19.37 -31.11 -27.99
C GLY A 119 19.69 -32.47 -28.67
N ASP A 120 21.01 -32.78 -28.87
CA ASP A 120 21.51 -34.00 -29.55
C ASP A 120 20.95 -35.31 -28.97
N TYR A 121 20.63 -35.34 -27.66
CA TYR A 121 20.03 -36.48 -26.99
C TYR A 121 18.55 -36.71 -27.38
N ALA A 122 17.80 -35.62 -27.62
CA ALA A 122 16.45 -35.70 -28.14
C ALA A 122 16.43 -36.34 -29.54
N ALA A 123 17.41 -36.02 -30.37
CA ALA A 123 17.57 -36.61 -31.69
C ALA A 123 17.90 -38.11 -31.60
N MET A 124 18.72 -38.52 -30.63
CA MET A 124 19.10 -39.93 -30.40
C MET A 124 17.93 -40.78 -29.90
N LEU A 125 17.10 -40.26 -28.99
CA LEU A 125 15.90 -40.93 -28.49
C LEU A 125 14.78 -40.96 -29.54
N SER A 126 14.63 -39.94 -30.36
CA SER A 126 13.70 -39.94 -31.47
C SER A 126 14.03 -40.96 -32.55
N ALA A 127 15.32 -41.26 -32.74
CA ALA A 127 15.81 -42.28 -33.67
C ALA A 127 15.64 -43.71 -33.11
N ALA A 128 15.82 -43.91 -31.81
CA ALA A 128 15.80 -45.23 -31.17
C ALA A 128 14.40 -45.73 -30.83
N ALA A 129 13.46 -44.84 -30.49
CA ALA A 129 12.07 -45.17 -30.13
C ALA A 129 11.10 -44.03 -30.52
N PRO A 130 10.87 -43.82 -31.84
CA PRO A 130 10.14 -42.65 -32.32
C PRO A 130 8.71 -42.55 -31.80
N ALA A 131 8.03 -43.69 -31.60
CA ALA A 131 6.67 -43.70 -31.07
C ALA A 131 6.58 -43.32 -29.58
N CYS A 132 7.54 -43.76 -28.77
CA CYS A 132 7.65 -43.37 -27.35
C CYS A 132 8.08 -41.90 -27.21
N TRP A 133 9.04 -41.47 -28.04
CA TRP A 133 9.50 -40.10 -28.01
C TRP A 133 8.42 -39.08 -28.40
N ALA A 134 7.61 -39.39 -29.41
CA ALA A 134 6.51 -38.51 -29.83
C ALA A 134 5.48 -38.28 -28.71
N LEU A 135 5.35 -39.24 -27.76
CA LEU A 135 4.46 -39.10 -26.60
C LEU A 135 5.12 -38.42 -25.41
N VAL A 136 6.40 -38.64 -25.22
CA VAL A 136 7.17 -38.16 -24.05
C VAL A 136 7.71 -36.74 -24.26
N ALA A 137 8.09 -36.38 -25.50
CA ALA A 137 8.69 -35.08 -25.80
C ALA A 137 7.80 -33.88 -25.43
N PRO A 138 6.52 -33.81 -25.79
CA PRO A 138 5.64 -32.69 -25.39
C PRO A 138 5.49 -32.59 -23.88
N LEU A 139 5.44 -33.72 -23.20
CA LEU A 139 5.33 -33.82 -21.74
C LEU A 139 6.60 -33.34 -21.01
N ALA A 140 7.77 -33.73 -21.54
CA ALA A 140 9.07 -33.26 -21.00
C ALA A 140 9.23 -31.76 -21.19
N GLU A 141 8.75 -31.22 -22.30
CA GLU A 141 8.76 -29.80 -22.63
C GLU A 141 7.80 -29.00 -21.71
N ASP A 142 6.57 -29.48 -21.54
CA ASP A 142 5.57 -28.86 -20.67
C ASP A 142 5.99 -28.90 -19.17
N LEU A 143 6.54 -30.01 -18.72
CA LEU A 143 7.05 -30.15 -17.35
C LEU A 143 8.33 -29.34 -17.12
N GLY A 144 9.21 -29.30 -18.12
CA GLY A 144 10.41 -28.45 -18.08
C GLY A 144 10.04 -26.97 -17.95
N SER A 145 9.10 -26.50 -18.76
CA SER A 145 8.58 -25.13 -18.71
C SER A 145 7.91 -24.82 -17.37
N ALA A 146 7.06 -25.72 -16.84
CA ALA A 146 6.40 -25.52 -15.56
C ALA A 146 7.38 -25.49 -14.37
N VAL A 147 8.47 -26.30 -14.43
CA VAL A 147 9.52 -26.28 -13.41
C VAL A 147 10.35 -25.00 -13.49
N GLU A 148 10.66 -24.51 -14.68
CA GLU A 148 11.36 -23.24 -14.88
C GLU A 148 10.52 -22.07 -14.37
N GLU A 149 9.22 -22.01 -14.70
CA GLU A 149 8.30 -20.99 -14.17
C GLU A 149 8.21 -21.03 -12.63
N ALA A 150 8.13 -22.23 -12.04
CA ALA A 150 8.08 -22.39 -10.59
C ALA A 150 9.39 -21.94 -9.92
N ASP A 151 10.53 -22.24 -10.54
CA ASP A 151 11.85 -21.84 -10.05
C ASP A 151 12.07 -20.33 -10.17
N GLU A 152 11.58 -19.71 -11.25
CA GLU A 152 11.58 -18.26 -11.41
C GLU A 152 10.71 -17.57 -10.34
N LEU A 153 9.47 -18.01 -10.14
CA LEU A 153 8.58 -17.49 -9.11
C LEU A 153 9.17 -17.66 -7.70
N ALA A 154 9.79 -18.81 -7.42
CA ALA A 154 10.44 -19.07 -6.14
C ALA A 154 11.59 -18.12 -5.84
N ARG A 155 12.21 -17.51 -6.87
CA ARG A 155 13.26 -16.48 -6.73
C ARG A 155 12.69 -15.07 -6.70
N GLN A 156 11.69 -14.79 -7.53
CA GLN A 156 11.07 -13.46 -7.67
C GLN A 156 10.32 -13.04 -6.40
N LEU A 157 9.50 -13.94 -5.83
CA LEU A 157 8.65 -13.63 -4.70
C LEU A 157 9.40 -13.18 -3.43
N PRO A 158 10.47 -13.86 -2.97
CA PRO A 158 11.23 -13.39 -1.82
C PRO A 158 11.91 -12.03 -2.02
N ILE A 159 12.33 -11.71 -3.27
CA ILE A 159 12.89 -10.40 -3.58
C ILE A 159 11.80 -9.34 -3.54
N LEU A 160 10.62 -9.61 -4.11
CA LEU A 160 9.46 -8.72 -4.04
C LEU A 160 9.05 -8.47 -2.58
N ASP A 161 8.91 -9.53 -1.78
CA ASP A 161 8.53 -9.43 -0.37
C ASP A 161 9.53 -8.62 0.45
N SER A 162 10.84 -8.70 0.11
CA SER A 162 11.89 -7.94 0.79
C SER A 162 11.81 -6.42 0.55
N LEU A 163 11.12 -5.97 -0.50
CA LEU A 163 10.84 -4.55 -0.78
C LEU A 163 9.63 -4.03 0.01
N ALA A 164 8.72 -4.93 0.38
CA ALA A 164 7.53 -4.54 1.13
C ALA A 164 7.89 -4.07 2.55
N PHE A 165 7.17 -3.09 3.04
CA PHE A 165 7.17 -2.69 4.44
C PHE A 165 5.73 -2.49 4.92
N LEU A 166 5.51 -2.78 6.20
CA LEU A 166 4.19 -2.91 6.80
C LEU A 166 3.25 -1.73 6.53
N ASP A 167 3.79 -0.50 6.63
CA ASP A 167 3.00 0.73 6.57
C ASP A 167 2.95 1.32 5.14
N MET A 168 3.40 0.59 4.11
CA MET A 168 3.48 1.09 2.73
C MET A 168 2.14 1.63 2.18
N PRO A 169 1.00 0.94 2.32
CA PRO A 169 -0.28 1.43 1.81
C PRO A 169 -0.98 2.41 2.75
N GLN A 170 -0.50 2.56 4.00
CA GLN A 170 -1.24 3.21 5.08
C GLN A 170 -1.60 4.66 4.76
N ARG A 171 -0.66 5.46 4.22
CA ARG A 171 -0.93 6.87 3.90
C ARG A 171 -2.05 7.03 2.88
N GLU A 172 -2.06 6.22 1.84
CA GLU A 172 -3.11 6.27 0.81
C GLU A 172 -4.49 5.97 1.40
N VAL A 173 -4.55 5.00 2.32
CA VAL A 173 -5.80 4.62 3.03
C VAL A 173 -6.31 5.79 3.88
N GLU A 174 -5.43 6.49 4.59
CA GLU A 174 -5.78 7.61 5.48
C GLU A 174 -6.21 8.88 4.74
N ILE A 175 -5.80 9.07 3.48
CA ILE A 175 -6.24 10.21 2.69
C ILE A 175 -7.75 10.09 2.45
N THR A 176 -8.48 11.12 2.85
CA THR A 176 -9.93 11.22 2.65
C THR A 176 -10.29 11.08 1.18
N GLU A 177 -11.30 10.28 0.88
CA GLU A 177 -11.84 10.15 -0.48
C GLU A 177 -12.39 11.49 -1.00
N ALA A 178 -12.29 11.67 -2.31
CA ALA A 178 -12.89 12.81 -2.98
C ALA A 178 -14.41 12.85 -2.74
N PHE A 179 -14.95 14.02 -2.47
CA PHE A 179 -16.39 14.17 -2.39
C PHE A 179 -17.03 13.88 -3.76
N SER A 180 -18.23 13.31 -3.75
CA SER A 180 -18.90 12.91 -5.00
C SER A 180 -18.95 14.07 -6.01
N ASN A 181 -18.62 13.76 -7.27
CA ASN A 181 -18.58 14.71 -8.39
C ASN A 181 -17.52 15.83 -8.29
N THR A 182 -16.56 15.74 -7.36
CA THR A 182 -15.40 16.64 -7.34
C THR A 182 -14.26 16.11 -8.21
N TYR A 183 -13.35 17.01 -8.63
CA TYR A 183 -12.13 16.74 -9.40
C TYR A 183 -12.31 16.14 -10.80
N SER A 184 -13.53 15.89 -11.28
CA SER A 184 -13.76 15.34 -12.63
C SER A 184 -13.18 16.22 -13.76
N TRP A 185 -13.05 17.52 -13.53
CA TRP A 185 -12.49 18.51 -14.46
C TRP A 185 -11.04 18.21 -14.85
N ILE A 186 -10.28 17.49 -14.01
CA ILE A 186 -8.85 17.22 -14.23
C ILE A 186 -8.60 16.44 -15.52
N PHE A 187 -9.54 15.59 -15.93
CA PHE A 187 -9.47 14.78 -17.14
C PHE A 187 -10.10 15.46 -18.38
N LEU A 188 -10.57 16.71 -18.27
CA LEU A 188 -11.18 17.45 -19.36
C LEU A 188 -10.10 18.34 -20.04
N PRO A 189 -9.71 18.08 -21.30
CA PRO A 189 -8.60 18.80 -21.96
C PRO A 189 -8.81 20.32 -22.09
N HIS A 190 -10.05 20.76 -22.14
CA HIS A 190 -10.40 22.20 -22.24
C HIS A 190 -10.37 22.92 -20.89
N LEU A 191 -10.32 22.19 -19.77
CA LEU A 191 -10.25 22.74 -18.42
C LEU A 191 -8.89 22.52 -17.76
N SER A 192 -8.13 21.52 -18.18
CA SER A 192 -6.89 21.15 -17.52
C SER A 192 -5.78 20.79 -18.53
N ALA A 193 -4.62 21.44 -18.38
CA ALA A 193 -3.39 21.06 -19.09
C ALA A 193 -2.92 19.63 -18.71
N PHE A 194 -3.38 19.10 -17.58
CA PHE A 194 -3.05 17.75 -17.12
C PHE A 194 -3.55 16.66 -18.08
N ALA A 195 -4.77 16.77 -18.57
CA ALA A 195 -5.33 15.82 -19.52
C ALA A 195 -4.51 15.76 -20.84
N SER A 196 -4.10 16.91 -21.35
CA SER A 196 -3.23 17.00 -22.53
C SER A 196 -1.83 16.42 -22.25
N TRP A 197 -1.28 16.69 -21.06
CA TRP A 197 -0.01 16.11 -20.65
C TRP A 197 -0.08 14.59 -20.50
N LEU A 198 -1.17 14.04 -19.96
CA LEU A 198 -1.36 12.57 -19.86
C LEU A 198 -1.31 11.92 -21.24
N ALA A 199 -2.05 12.45 -22.20
CA ALA A 199 -2.22 11.83 -23.52
C ALA A 199 -1.00 11.98 -24.46
N ALA A 200 -0.30 13.11 -24.42
CA ALA A 200 0.73 13.43 -25.40
C ALA A 200 1.97 14.13 -24.83
N GLY A 201 1.93 14.61 -23.57
CA GLY A 201 3.06 15.31 -22.95
C GLY A 201 4.22 14.39 -22.56
N SER A 202 5.30 15.00 -22.07
CA SER A 202 6.48 14.30 -21.55
C SER A 202 6.96 14.93 -20.26
N GLY A 203 7.88 14.29 -19.57
CA GLY A 203 8.51 14.82 -18.37
C GLY A 203 7.62 14.82 -17.14
N ALA A 204 7.73 15.86 -16.30
CA ALA A 204 6.96 16.00 -15.08
C ALA A 204 5.76 16.93 -15.23
N PHE A 205 4.71 16.65 -14.47
CA PHE A 205 3.59 17.56 -14.20
C PHE A 205 3.57 17.91 -12.72
N TRP A 206 3.48 19.20 -12.38
CA TRP A 206 3.53 19.64 -10.99
C TRP A 206 2.20 20.24 -10.54
N ILE A 207 1.61 19.62 -9.52
CA ILE A 207 0.41 20.11 -8.83
C ILE A 207 0.86 20.84 -7.56
N SER A 208 0.88 22.17 -7.62
CA SER A 208 1.17 22.98 -6.45
C SER A 208 -0.10 23.34 -5.67
N GLY A 209 0.05 23.71 -4.40
CA GLY A 209 -1.11 24.23 -3.67
C GLY A 209 -0.83 24.51 -2.21
N ASN A 210 -1.64 25.41 -1.65
CA ASN A 210 -1.59 25.82 -0.25
C ASN A 210 -1.89 24.63 0.70
N PRO A 211 -1.47 24.71 1.97
CA PRO A 211 -1.92 23.78 3.01
C PRO A 211 -3.45 23.69 3.04
N GLY A 212 -3.98 22.46 3.06
CA GLY A 212 -5.43 22.25 3.10
C GLY A 212 -6.19 22.51 1.80
N SER A 213 -5.51 22.68 0.66
CA SER A 213 -6.20 22.85 -0.65
C SER A 213 -6.78 21.56 -1.23
N GLY A 214 -6.42 20.37 -0.69
CA GLY A 214 -6.92 19.08 -1.15
C GLY A 214 -5.98 18.32 -2.11
N LYS A 215 -4.68 18.67 -2.17
CA LYS A 215 -3.70 18.03 -3.07
C LYS A 215 -3.65 16.52 -2.94
N SER A 216 -3.52 16.00 -1.73
CA SER A 216 -3.44 14.55 -1.50
C SER A 216 -4.72 13.83 -1.92
N THR A 217 -5.89 14.43 -1.64
CA THR A 217 -7.18 13.90 -2.09
C THR A 217 -7.28 13.88 -3.63
N LEU A 218 -6.81 14.94 -4.31
CA LEU A 218 -6.75 14.97 -5.77
C LEU A 218 -5.77 13.92 -6.31
N MET A 219 -4.57 13.79 -5.73
CA MET A 219 -3.58 12.79 -6.16
C MET A 219 -4.11 11.36 -5.99
N LYS A 220 -4.77 11.07 -4.85
CA LYS A 220 -5.45 9.79 -4.64
C LYS A 220 -6.56 9.57 -5.67
N PHE A 221 -7.38 10.58 -5.93
CA PHE A 221 -8.43 10.53 -6.93
C PHE A 221 -7.86 10.21 -8.32
N ILE A 222 -6.81 10.92 -8.75
CA ILE A 222 -6.16 10.68 -10.05
C ILE A 222 -5.60 9.26 -10.12
N ALA A 223 -4.80 8.87 -9.13
CA ALA A 223 -4.08 7.60 -9.13
C ALA A 223 -5.01 6.37 -9.08
N ASN A 224 -6.26 6.53 -8.63
CA ASN A 224 -7.25 5.46 -8.53
C ASN A 224 -8.32 5.48 -9.65
N GLN A 225 -8.20 6.38 -10.64
CA GLN A 225 -9.10 6.46 -11.81
C GLN A 225 -8.63 5.56 -12.96
N ASP A 226 -8.61 4.25 -12.74
CA ASP A 226 -8.07 3.27 -13.70
C ASP A 226 -8.64 3.44 -15.13
N GLY A 227 -9.92 3.74 -15.28
CA GLY A 227 -10.56 3.82 -16.60
C GLY A 227 -10.07 4.99 -17.46
N ASN A 228 -10.16 6.22 -16.97
CA ASN A 228 -9.80 7.43 -17.73
C ASN A 228 -8.30 7.64 -17.78
N LEU A 229 -7.63 7.47 -16.65
CA LEU A 229 -6.18 7.63 -16.53
C LEU A 229 -5.44 6.66 -17.45
N ARG A 230 -5.77 5.36 -17.38
CA ARG A 230 -5.10 4.33 -18.17
C ARG A 230 -5.30 4.55 -19.68
N LYS A 231 -6.51 4.86 -20.14
CA LYS A 231 -6.79 5.16 -21.54
C LYS A 231 -5.95 6.31 -22.09
N MET A 232 -5.80 7.40 -21.33
CA MET A 232 -4.99 8.55 -21.75
C MET A 232 -3.51 8.20 -21.78
N LEU A 233 -3.01 7.47 -20.80
CA LEU A 233 -1.62 7.04 -20.73
C LEU A 233 -1.27 5.97 -21.76
N GLU A 234 -2.20 5.08 -22.12
CA GLU A 234 -2.02 4.09 -23.20
C GLU A 234 -1.79 4.75 -24.54
N SER A 235 -2.47 5.89 -24.80
CA SER A 235 -2.21 6.70 -26.00
C SER A 235 -0.78 7.23 -26.05
N TRP A 236 -0.23 7.66 -24.90
CA TRP A 236 1.16 8.08 -24.80
C TRP A 236 2.15 6.91 -24.82
N ALA A 237 1.79 5.77 -24.24
CA ALA A 237 2.66 4.60 -24.16
C ALA A 237 2.95 3.97 -25.52
N ASP A 238 2.15 4.26 -26.55
CA ASP A 238 2.35 3.87 -27.95
C ASP A 238 2.65 2.37 -28.11
N GLY A 239 1.78 1.53 -27.57
CA GLY A 239 1.89 0.07 -27.62
C GLY A 239 2.88 -0.56 -26.63
N LYS A 240 3.55 0.22 -25.78
CA LYS A 240 4.40 -0.29 -24.71
C LYS A 240 3.56 -0.75 -23.53
N THR A 241 4.06 -1.70 -22.75
CA THR A 241 3.46 -2.08 -21.46
C THR A 241 3.48 -0.88 -20.53
N LEU A 242 2.33 -0.44 -20.06
CA LEU A 242 2.20 0.68 -19.14
C LEU A 242 2.26 0.20 -17.69
N ILE A 243 3.23 0.71 -16.94
CA ILE A 243 3.36 0.49 -15.49
C ILE A 243 3.05 1.79 -14.75
N LEU A 244 2.11 1.70 -13.81
CA LEU A 244 1.74 2.80 -12.93
C LEU A 244 2.25 2.53 -11.52
N SER A 245 2.93 3.52 -10.94
CA SER A 245 3.44 3.43 -9.57
C SER A 245 3.13 4.70 -8.81
N LYS A 246 2.77 4.57 -7.54
CA LYS A 246 2.38 5.71 -6.70
C LYS A 246 3.09 5.69 -5.35
N HIS A 247 3.36 6.87 -4.84
CA HIS A 247 3.91 7.05 -3.50
C HIS A 247 3.31 8.30 -2.85
N PHE A 248 2.87 8.15 -1.61
CA PHE A 248 2.30 9.23 -0.80
C PHE A 248 3.21 9.46 0.40
N PHE A 249 3.99 10.53 0.38
CA PHE A 249 4.79 10.90 1.54
C PHE A 249 3.88 11.25 2.72
N TRP A 250 4.34 10.90 3.90
CA TRP A 250 3.59 11.17 5.13
C TRP A 250 4.51 11.72 6.23
N GLY A 251 4.51 13.01 6.41
CA GLY A 251 5.40 13.71 7.36
C GLY A 251 5.26 13.27 8.82
N THR A 252 4.06 12.82 9.23
CA THR A 252 3.79 12.27 10.57
C THR A 252 3.91 10.74 10.62
N GLY A 253 4.11 10.10 9.47
CA GLY A 253 4.24 8.64 9.37
C GLY A 253 5.58 8.10 9.86
N THR A 254 5.81 6.80 9.61
CA THR A 254 7.05 6.10 9.97
C THR A 254 8.27 6.64 9.21
N ALA A 255 9.46 6.24 9.60
CA ALA A 255 10.69 6.67 8.95
C ALA A 255 10.70 6.33 7.44
N LEU A 256 10.20 5.15 7.05
CA LEU A 256 10.13 4.76 5.63
C LEU A 256 9.09 5.58 4.86
N GLN A 257 7.96 5.92 5.44
CA GLN A 257 6.91 6.69 4.76
C GLN A 257 7.31 8.13 4.40
N LYS A 258 8.42 8.63 4.92
CA LYS A 258 8.93 9.99 4.67
C LYS A 258 10.40 10.05 4.24
N SER A 259 10.98 8.91 3.85
CA SER A 259 12.38 8.81 3.43
C SER A 259 12.53 8.52 1.94
N TYR A 260 13.74 8.81 1.43
CA TYR A 260 14.14 8.46 0.06
C TYR A 260 14.13 6.95 -0.17
N ARG A 261 14.61 6.19 0.82
CA ARG A 261 14.59 4.74 0.80
C ARG A 261 13.17 4.18 0.65
N GLY A 262 12.21 4.68 1.44
CA GLY A 262 10.82 4.23 1.36
C GLY A 262 10.16 4.57 0.03
N LEU A 263 10.47 5.73 -0.59
CA LEU A 263 10.06 6.05 -1.94
C LEU A 263 10.54 5.00 -2.93
N LEU A 264 11.85 4.72 -2.96
CA LEU A 264 12.44 3.76 -3.90
C LEU A 264 11.90 2.34 -3.71
N GLN A 265 11.78 1.87 -2.46
CA GLN A 265 11.19 0.57 -2.14
C GLN A 265 9.74 0.48 -2.62
N GLY A 266 8.93 1.53 -2.37
CA GLY A 266 7.54 1.58 -2.78
C GLY A 266 7.35 1.55 -4.30
N LEU A 267 8.16 2.30 -5.04
CA LEU A 267 8.12 2.31 -6.50
C LEU A 267 8.54 0.95 -7.07
N LEU A 268 9.66 0.39 -6.61
CA LEU A 268 10.16 -0.91 -7.07
C LEU A 268 9.18 -2.05 -6.75
N TYR A 269 8.60 -2.07 -5.55
CA TYR A 269 7.60 -3.05 -5.17
C TYR A 269 6.43 -3.07 -6.16
N GLN A 270 5.90 -1.90 -6.52
CA GLN A 270 4.77 -1.80 -7.45
C GLN A 270 5.18 -2.17 -8.89
N ILE A 271 6.36 -1.73 -9.35
CA ILE A 271 6.91 -2.10 -10.67
C ILE A 271 7.02 -3.63 -10.79
N PHE A 272 7.67 -4.27 -9.83
CA PHE A 272 7.86 -5.72 -9.85
C PHE A 272 6.57 -6.50 -9.65
N ARG A 273 5.63 -5.97 -8.88
CA ARG A 273 4.31 -6.58 -8.73
C ARG A 273 3.52 -6.60 -10.03
N GLU A 274 3.64 -5.57 -10.87
CA GLU A 274 3.01 -5.53 -12.20
C GLU A 274 3.79 -6.34 -13.24
N LYS A 275 5.11 -6.43 -13.09
CA LYS A 275 5.98 -7.08 -14.08
C LYS A 275 7.15 -7.81 -13.38
N LEU A 276 6.91 -9.05 -12.96
CA LEU A 276 7.86 -9.87 -12.19
C LEU A 276 9.13 -10.24 -12.98
N ASP A 277 9.05 -10.38 -14.29
CA ASP A 277 10.19 -10.69 -15.17
C ASP A 277 11.30 -9.62 -15.12
N LEU A 278 11.00 -8.41 -14.66
CA LEU A 278 12.00 -7.37 -14.45
C LEU A 278 12.96 -7.68 -13.30
N VAL A 279 12.55 -8.47 -12.31
CA VAL A 279 13.31 -8.74 -11.08
C VAL A 279 14.68 -9.34 -11.40
N GLN A 280 14.76 -10.35 -12.28
CA GLN A 280 16.00 -11.01 -12.64
C GLN A 280 17.07 -10.02 -13.15
N HIS A 281 16.65 -9.09 -14.01
CA HIS A 281 17.57 -8.16 -14.65
C HIS A 281 17.87 -6.92 -13.80
N ALA A 282 16.94 -6.55 -12.94
CA ALA A 282 17.07 -5.38 -12.09
C ALA A 282 17.85 -5.68 -10.79
N CYS A 283 17.72 -6.89 -10.26
CA CYS A 283 18.32 -7.33 -8.99
C CYS A 283 19.29 -8.52 -9.18
N PRO A 284 20.33 -8.45 -10.00
CA PRO A 284 21.16 -9.62 -10.33
C PRO A 284 21.80 -10.25 -9.10
N GLU A 285 22.29 -9.47 -8.14
CA GLU A 285 22.92 -9.98 -6.93
C GLU A 285 21.93 -10.75 -6.04
N ARG A 286 20.74 -10.19 -5.81
CA ARG A 286 19.69 -10.85 -5.04
C ARG A 286 19.11 -12.06 -5.76
N TRP A 287 19.09 -12.01 -7.08
CA TRP A 287 18.71 -13.15 -7.91
C TRP A 287 19.66 -14.33 -7.75
N GLU A 288 20.96 -14.07 -7.72
CA GLU A 288 21.98 -15.11 -7.44
C GLU A 288 21.89 -15.63 -6.01
N ASP A 289 21.68 -14.75 -5.02
CA ASP A 289 21.46 -15.15 -3.63
C ASP A 289 20.20 -16.04 -3.48
N ALA A 290 19.15 -15.78 -4.25
CA ALA A 290 17.94 -16.59 -4.28
C ALA A 290 18.17 -17.99 -4.92
N LEU A 291 19.07 -18.07 -5.93
CA LEU A 291 19.52 -19.34 -6.53
C LEU A 291 20.17 -20.27 -5.51
N TRP A 292 21.04 -19.75 -4.67
CA TRP A 292 21.73 -20.51 -3.64
C TRP A 292 20.76 -21.17 -2.64
N LYS A 293 19.70 -20.49 -2.27
CA LYS A 293 18.67 -21.02 -1.37
C LYS A 293 17.93 -22.22 -1.95
N SER A 294 17.64 -22.19 -3.24
CA SER A 294 16.89 -23.28 -3.90
C SER A 294 17.72 -24.57 -4.03
N GLN A 295 19.06 -24.45 -4.12
CA GLN A 295 19.96 -25.57 -4.36
C GLN A 295 20.51 -26.23 -3.09
N VAL A 296 20.74 -25.50 -2.00
CA VAL A 296 21.50 -25.97 -0.84
C VAL A 296 20.65 -26.36 0.36
N GLY A 297 19.35 -25.97 0.39
CA GLY A 297 18.40 -26.41 1.43
C GLY A 297 18.81 -26.15 2.89
N SER A 298 19.83 -25.31 3.14
CA SER A 298 20.42 -25.18 4.46
C SER A 298 19.85 -24.01 5.26
N ARG A 299 19.57 -24.28 6.51
CA ARG A 299 19.06 -23.38 7.57
C ARG A 299 19.94 -22.14 7.83
N TRP A 300 21.11 -22.03 7.22
CA TRP A 300 22.14 -21.03 7.55
C TRP A 300 22.09 -19.76 6.68
N ASP A 301 21.37 -19.72 5.57
CA ASP A 301 21.45 -18.61 4.60
C ASP A 301 20.20 -17.73 4.51
N SER A 302 19.25 -17.85 5.46
CA SER A 302 18.13 -16.91 5.58
C SER A 302 18.56 -15.44 5.80
N GLN A 303 19.81 -15.21 6.22
CA GLN A 303 20.35 -13.87 6.46
C GLN A 303 20.68 -13.07 5.19
N ARG A 304 20.99 -13.70 4.05
CA ARG A 304 21.38 -12.98 2.83
C ARG A 304 20.20 -12.28 2.14
N LEU A 305 19.06 -12.93 2.02
CA LEU A 305 17.84 -12.30 1.49
C LEU A 305 17.14 -11.39 2.51
N SER A 306 17.42 -11.55 3.81
CA SER A 306 16.96 -10.65 4.86
C SER A 306 17.83 -9.40 5.01
N ARG A 307 18.90 -9.25 4.20
CA ARG A 307 19.70 -8.02 4.16
C ARG A 307 18.81 -6.84 3.79
N SER A 308 18.83 -5.81 4.64
CA SER A 308 18.10 -4.59 4.36
C SER A 308 18.58 -3.95 3.05
N TRP A 309 17.65 -3.37 2.30
CA TRP A 309 18.01 -2.59 1.11
C TRP A 309 18.72 -1.29 1.51
N ASP A 310 19.82 -0.96 0.88
CA ASP A 310 20.41 0.37 0.98
C ASP A 310 19.95 1.26 -0.19
N GLU A 311 20.15 2.56 -0.08
CA GLU A 311 19.65 3.54 -1.06
C GLU A 311 20.36 3.44 -2.40
N VAL A 312 21.63 3.07 -2.40
CA VAL A 312 22.44 2.92 -3.63
C VAL A 312 21.94 1.72 -4.41
N GLU A 313 21.78 0.58 -3.74
CA GLU A 313 21.24 -0.65 -4.33
C GLU A 313 19.82 -0.42 -4.91
N LEU A 314 18.95 0.25 -4.16
CA LEU A 314 17.59 0.57 -4.61
C LEU A 314 17.60 1.47 -5.86
N LYS A 315 18.45 2.50 -5.85
CA LYS A 315 18.55 3.41 -7.00
C LYS A 315 19.08 2.70 -8.23
N GLU A 316 20.14 1.89 -8.10
CA GLU A 316 20.68 1.10 -9.20
C GLU A 316 19.67 0.07 -9.73
N THR A 317 18.89 -0.53 -8.84
CA THR A 317 17.81 -1.44 -9.20
C THR A 317 16.74 -0.73 -10.01
N LEU A 318 16.32 0.47 -9.59
CA LEU A 318 15.36 1.29 -10.33
C LEU A 318 15.93 1.74 -11.68
N ASP A 319 17.19 2.14 -11.74
CA ASP A 319 17.89 2.46 -12.97
C ASP A 319 17.85 1.27 -13.94
N ARG A 320 18.19 0.07 -13.49
CA ARG A 320 18.18 -1.14 -14.34
C ARG A 320 16.75 -1.49 -14.80
N ALA A 321 15.76 -1.40 -13.92
CA ALA A 321 14.35 -1.68 -14.25
C ALA A 321 13.82 -0.73 -15.34
N ILE A 322 14.11 0.57 -15.25
CA ILE A 322 13.63 1.58 -16.19
C ILE A 322 14.44 1.60 -17.48
N LEU A 323 15.80 1.59 -17.37
CA LEU A 323 16.66 1.87 -18.51
C LEU A 323 16.74 0.71 -19.49
N LYS A 324 16.81 -0.52 -18.99
CA LYS A 324 16.90 -1.72 -19.84
C LYS A 324 15.61 -2.03 -20.59
N ASN A 325 14.48 -1.51 -20.11
CA ASN A 325 13.15 -1.79 -20.65
C ASN A 325 12.50 -0.61 -21.36
N ALA A 326 13.27 0.44 -21.70
CA ALA A 326 12.77 1.67 -22.30
C ALA A 326 12.05 1.47 -23.65
N SER A 327 12.40 0.42 -24.40
CA SER A 327 11.78 0.10 -25.70
C SER A 327 10.42 -0.59 -25.56
N SER A 328 10.20 -1.35 -24.49
CA SER A 328 9.02 -2.20 -24.31
C SER A 328 8.06 -1.72 -23.20
N THR A 329 8.52 -0.80 -22.35
CA THR A 329 7.78 -0.42 -21.14
C THR A 329 7.75 1.10 -20.96
N ALA A 330 6.58 1.62 -20.62
CA ALA A 330 6.35 3.01 -20.26
C ALA A 330 5.98 3.09 -18.76
N PHE A 331 6.56 4.07 -18.07
CA PHE A 331 6.40 4.23 -16.62
C PHE A 331 5.75 5.58 -16.31
N CYS A 332 4.69 5.58 -15.51
CA CYS A 332 4.10 6.80 -15.00
C CYS A 332 4.03 6.74 -13.46
N PHE A 333 4.68 7.72 -12.82
CA PHE A 333 4.81 7.80 -11.37
C PHE A 333 3.95 8.93 -10.81
N PHE A 334 3.18 8.62 -9.76
CA PHE A 334 2.39 9.59 -9.00
C PHE A 334 3.01 9.76 -7.62
N ILE A 335 3.58 10.93 -7.32
CA ILE A 335 4.24 11.17 -6.02
C ILE A 335 3.57 12.36 -5.34
N ASP A 336 2.87 12.07 -4.24
CA ASP A 336 2.21 13.08 -3.43
C ASP A 336 3.10 13.57 -2.29
N GLY A 337 3.01 14.87 -2.00
CA GLY A 337 3.54 15.46 -0.80
C GLY A 337 5.06 15.56 -0.73
N LEU A 338 5.76 15.98 -1.81
CA LEU A 338 7.22 16.16 -1.80
C LEU A 338 7.73 17.03 -0.64
N ASP A 339 6.91 17.96 -0.14
CA ASP A 339 7.22 18.80 1.02
C ASP A 339 7.11 18.07 2.36
N GLU A 340 6.63 16.82 2.37
CA GLU A 340 6.55 15.93 3.54
C GLU A 340 7.79 15.01 3.69
N PHE A 341 8.71 15.08 2.75
CA PHE A 341 9.98 14.39 2.80
C PHE A 341 10.84 14.91 3.97
N ALA A 342 11.30 14.01 4.85
CA ALA A 342 11.92 14.38 6.14
C ALA A 342 13.41 14.73 6.05
N GLU A 343 14.09 14.28 5.00
CA GLU A 343 15.53 14.46 4.86
C GLU A 343 15.83 15.82 4.26
N ASN A 344 15.64 16.90 4.77
CA ASN A 344 15.92 18.30 4.35
C ASN A 344 16.70 18.53 3.02
N HIS A 345 16.93 17.50 2.23
CA HIS A 345 17.63 17.47 0.96
C HIS A 345 16.65 17.22 -0.21
N PHE A 346 15.68 18.11 -0.38
CA PHE A 346 14.72 18.04 -1.49
C PHE A 346 15.38 17.91 -2.87
N SER A 347 16.65 18.24 -3.02
CA SER A 347 17.44 18.00 -4.23
C SER A 347 17.50 16.53 -4.62
N LEU A 348 17.57 15.61 -3.67
CA LEU A 348 17.59 14.17 -3.96
C LEU A 348 16.38 13.73 -4.80
N ILE A 349 15.17 14.16 -4.39
CA ILE A 349 13.95 13.82 -5.09
C ILE A 349 13.82 14.59 -6.41
N THR A 350 14.14 15.89 -6.42
CA THR A 350 14.05 16.68 -7.64
C THR A 350 15.06 16.23 -8.70
N ASP A 351 16.25 15.78 -8.30
CA ASP A 351 17.27 15.23 -9.19
C ASP A 351 16.87 13.83 -9.70
N LEU A 352 16.27 13.00 -8.85
CA LEU A 352 15.68 11.72 -9.27
C LEU A 352 14.63 11.94 -10.38
N ILE A 353 13.68 12.84 -10.14
CA ILE A 353 12.62 13.16 -11.10
C ILE A 353 13.22 13.68 -12.39
N ARG A 354 14.16 14.63 -12.32
CA ARG A 354 14.84 15.19 -13.50
C ARG A 354 15.62 14.12 -14.27
N HIS A 355 16.30 13.21 -13.57
CA HIS A 355 17.05 12.14 -14.21
C HIS A 355 16.17 11.23 -15.06
N TYR A 356 15.02 10.82 -14.56
CA TYR A 356 14.14 9.91 -15.28
C TYR A 356 13.25 10.63 -16.31
N THR A 357 12.80 11.84 -16.04
CA THR A 357 11.95 12.61 -16.98
C THR A 357 12.69 13.08 -18.24
N ALA A 358 14.01 13.00 -18.27
CA ALA A 358 14.79 13.15 -19.50
C ALA A 358 14.50 12.03 -20.54
N ARG A 359 13.74 10.99 -20.16
CA ARG A 359 13.44 9.84 -21.02
C ARG A 359 12.00 9.89 -21.53
N PRO A 360 11.76 9.57 -22.82
CA PRO A 360 10.43 9.70 -23.43
C PRO A 360 9.41 8.69 -22.88
N ASN A 361 9.88 7.58 -22.30
CA ASN A 361 9.04 6.52 -21.74
C ASN A 361 8.76 6.68 -20.24
N VAL A 362 9.07 7.84 -19.64
CA VAL A 362 8.87 8.09 -18.20
C VAL A 362 8.13 9.40 -17.98
N LYS A 363 7.10 9.35 -17.17
CA LYS A 363 6.34 10.50 -16.68
C LYS A 363 6.29 10.53 -15.15
N PHE A 364 6.27 11.75 -14.59
CA PHE A 364 6.04 11.98 -13.18
C PHE A 364 4.92 12.99 -12.97
N CYS A 365 3.87 12.63 -12.27
CA CYS A 365 2.92 13.57 -11.69
C CYS A 365 3.29 13.77 -10.22
N VAL A 366 3.60 14.99 -9.82
CA VAL A 366 4.08 15.28 -8.48
C VAL A 366 3.26 16.37 -7.82
N SER A 367 3.06 16.29 -6.51
CA SER A 367 2.41 17.34 -5.72
C SER A 367 3.30 17.86 -4.60
N SER A 368 3.19 19.16 -4.32
CA SER A 368 3.87 19.79 -3.18
C SER A 368 3.27 21.14 -2.80
N ARG A 369 3.68 21.68 -1.65
CA ARG A 369 3.54 23.11 -1.38
C ARG A 369 4.46 23.92 -2.31
N PRO A 370 4.13 25.18 -2.62
CA PRO A 370 4.91 26.02 -3.54
C PRO A 370 6.18 26.59 -2.86
N TYR A 371 7.01 25.70 -2.28
CA TYR A 371 8.29 26.12 -1.72
C TYR A 371 9.27 26.55 -2.82
N PRO A 372 10.17 27.51 -2.56
CA PRO A 372 11.10 28.02 -3.56
C PRO A 372 11.94 26.93 -4.25
N VAL A 373 12.27 25.85 -3.56
CA VAL A 373 13.01 24.70 -4.11
C VAL A 373 12.20 24.00 -5.22
N PHE A 374 10.92 23.73 -4.99
CA PHE A 374 10.05 23.07 -5.96
C PHE A 374 9.66 24.01 -7.10
N SER A 375 9.35 25.28 -6.79
CA SER A 375 9.06 26.29 -7.81
C SER A 375 10.21 26.46 -8.81
N ARG A 376 11.46 26.37 -8.35
CA ARG A 376 12.66 26.40 -9.22
C ARG A 376 12.85 25.08 -9.96
N ALA A 377 12.69 23.94 -9.28
CA ALA A 377 12.90 22.63 -9.89
C ALA A 377 11.91 22.33 -11.02
N PHE A 378 10.66 22.77 -10.88
CA PHE A 378 9.56 22.52 -11.82
C PHE A 378 9.14 23.76 -12.64
N ALA A 379 9.95 24.80 -12.68
CA ALA A 379 9.64 26.05 -13.37
C ALA A 379 9.30 25.90 -14.87
N THR A 380 9.86 24.88 -15.52
CA THR A 380 9.64 24.57 -16.94
C THR A 380 8.61 23.46 -17.17
N CYS A 381 8.09 22.86 -16.10
CA CYS A 381 7.11 21.80 -16.21
C CYS A 381 5.68 22.37 -16.33
N PRO A 382 4.79 21.72 -17.07
CA PRO A 382 3.37 22.04 -17.00
C PRO A 382 2.88 21.86 -15.55
N SER A 383 2.10 22.81 -15.07
CA SER A 383 1.66 22.86 -13.67
C SER A 383 0.38 23.65 -13.50
N PHE A 384 -0.25 23.51 -12.36
CA PHE A 384 -1.28 24.42 -11.86
C PHE A 384 -1.21 24.54 -10.33
N ALA A 385 -1.82 25.60 -9.80
CA ALA A 385 -2.03 25.80 -8.38
C ALA A 385 -3.46 25.36 -8.02
N LEU A 386 -3.59 24.31 -7.20
CA LEU A 386 -4.90 23.68 -6.94
C LEU A 386 -5.93 24.65 -6.33
N GLN A 387 -5.50 25.58 -5.46
CA GLN A 387 -6.39 26.58 -4.87
C GLN A 387 -7.02 27.53 -5.91
N GLU A 388 -6.48 27.60 -7.13
CA GLU A 388 -7.04 28.40 -8.20
C GLU A 388 -8.04 27.61 -9.05
N MET A 389 -7.98 26.26 -8.97
CA MET A 389 -8.77 25.34 -9.80
C MET A 389 -9.97 24.72 -9.06
N ASN A 390 -9.90 24.61 -7.73
CA ASN A 390 -10.86 23.85 -6.92
C ASN A 390 -12.13 24.63 -6.51
N GLY A 391 -12.35 25.83 -7.07
CA GLY A 391 -13.54 26.63 -6.75
C GLY A 391 -14.84 25.89 -7.01
N HIS A 392 -14.96 25.21 -8.15
CA HIS A 392 -16.13 24.39 -8.47
C HIS A 392 -16.31 23.20 -7.50
N ASP A 393 -15.22 22.56 -7.10
CA ASP A 393 -15.26 21.43 -6.15
C ASP A 393 -15.75 21.89 -4.76
N ILE A 394 -15.33 23.10 -4.35
CA ILE A 394 -15.83 23.74 -3.13
C ILE A 394 -17.34 24.01 -3.25
N ASP A 395 -17.80 24.49 -4.41
CA ASP A 395 -19.23 24.68 -4.66
C ASP A 395 -20.03 23.39 -4.55
N VAL A 396 -19.55 22.33 -5.16
CA VAL A 396 -20.16 20.99 -5.09
C VAL A 396 -20.22 20.49 -3.64
N PHE A 397 -19.12 20.66 -2.89
CA PHE A 397 -19.05 20.24 -1.49
C PHE A 397 -20.00 21.02 -0.59
N VAL A 398 -20.01 22.36 -0.68
CA VAL A 398 -20.91 23.21 0.12
C VAL A 398 -22.36 22.91 -0.20
N ARG A 399 -22.70 22.73 -1.48
CA ARG A 399 -24.04 22.35 -1.90
C ARG A 399 -24.46 21.03 -1.29
N GLY A 400 -23.69 19.97 -1.53
CA GLY A 400 -24.05 18.63 -1.08
C GLY A 400 -24.01 18.43 0.44
N LYS A 401 -23.24 19.26 1.18
CA LYS A 401 -23.16 19.14 2.64
C LYS A 401 -24.08 20.09 3.40
N LEU A 402 -24.30 21.28 2.89
CA LEU A 402 -25.07 22.32 3.57
C LEU A 402 -26.42 22.58 2.87
N GLU A 403 -26.42 22.91 1.57
CA GLU A 403 -27.63 23.30 0.86
C GLU A 403 -28.64 22.15 0.66
N GLU A 404 -28.15 20.90 0.52
CA GLU A 404 -28.98 19.70 0.39
C GLU A 404 -29.46 19.14 1.75
N ASP A 405 -28.97 19.67 2.88
CA ASP A 405 -29.48 19.28 4.19
C ASP A 405 -30.95 19.77 4.37
N PRO A 406 -31.89 18.88 4.74
CA PRO A 406 -33.32 19.23 4.85
C PRO A 406 -33.57 20.40 5.79
N ARG A 407 -32.80 20.53 6.87
CA ARG A 407 -32.95 21.62 7.85
C ARG A 407 -32.49 22.96 7.27
N PHE A 408 -31.44 22.96 6.48
CA PHE A 408 -30.99 24.16 5.77
C PHE A 408 -31.99 24.54 4.69
N GLN A 409 -32.57 23.60 3.97
CA GLN A 409 -33.62 23.85 2.99
C GLN A 409 -34.88 24.46 3.64
N GLU A 410 -35.30 23.94 4.79
CA GLU A 410 -36.42 24.51 5.56
C GLU A 410 -36.10 25.95 6.00
N LEU A 411 -34.87 26.20 6.45
CA LEU A 411 -34.41 27.55 6.79
C LEU A 411 -34.43 28.48 5.57
N ALA A 412 -33.93 28.04 4.42
CA ALA A 412 -33.89 28.79 3.17
C ALA A 412 -35.30 29.09 2.61
N HIS A 413 -36.29 28.22 2.87
CA HIS A 413 -37.69 28.49 2.55
C HIS A 413 -38.28 29.58 3.43
N ARG A 414 -37.82 29.69 4.69
CA ARG A 414 -38.29 30.73 5.62
C ARG A 414 -37.57 32.07 5.42
N ASP A 415 -36.29 32.01 5.06
CA ASP A 415 -35.43 33.17 4.89
C ASP A 415 -34.56 33.02 3.63
N ALA A 416 -34.90 33.80 2.59
CA ALA A 416 -34.19 33.76 1.32
C ALA A 416 -32.68 34.14 1.44
N GLN A 417 -32.30 34.86 2.50
CA GLN A 417 -30.90 35.24 2.74
C GLN A 417 -30.04 34.04 3.15
N ALA A 418 -30.64 32.91 3.54
CA ALA A 418 -29.88 31.71 3.87
C ALA A 418 -28.98 31.22 2.71
N VAL A 419 -29.42 31.39 1.47
CA VAL A 419 -28.64 31.06 0.25
C VAL A 419 -27.35 31.89 0.15
N GLU A 420 -27.34 33.12 0.70
CA GLU A 420 -26.16 33.98 0.73
C GLU A 420 -25.05 33.41 1.61
N LEU A 421 -25.38 32.61 2.64
CA LEU A 421 -24.41 31.96 3.51
C LEU A 421 -23.46 31.04 2.72
N ALA A 422 -24.01 30.20 1.86
CA ALA A 422 -23.22 29.30 1.03
C ALA A 422 -22.31 30.09 0.06
N THR A 423 -22.81 31.16 -0.52
CA THR A 423 -22.03 32.06 -1.38
C THR A 423 -20.87 32.71 -0.61
N GLU A 424 -21.12 33.15 0.61
CA GLU A 424 -20.10 33.77 1.45
C GLU A 424 -19.03 32.78 1.91
N ILE A 425 -19.40 31.52 2.20
CA ILE A 425 -18.43 30.45 2.49
C ILE A 425 -17.49 30.28 1.31
N ARG A 426 -18.02 30.14 0.09
CA ARG A 426 -17.24 30.00 -1.16
C ARG A 426 -16.26 31.16 -1.34
N ARG A 427 -16.74 32.38 -1.13
CA ARG A 427 -15.93 33.61 -1.25
C ARG A 427 -14.79 33.65 -0.24
N ARG A 428 -15.04 33.23 1.02
CA ARG A 428 -14.02 33.23 2.10
C ARG A 428 -13.02 32.08 2.00
N ALA A 429 -13.36 31.00 1.31
CA ALA A 429 -12.56 29.80 1.22
C ALA A 429 -11.17 30.02 0.59
N VAL A 430 -11.05 30.92 -0.38
CA VAL A 430 -9.81 31.22 -1.12
C VAL A 430 -9.08 29.94 -1.56
N GLY A 431 -9.84 28.91 -1.97
CA GLY A 431 -9.31 27.61 -2.40
C GLY A 431 -8.77 26.70 -1.29
N VAL A 432 -8.99 27.02 -0.01
CA VAL A 432 -8.57 26.20 1.13
C VAL A 432 -9.70 25.27 1.55
N PHE A 433 -9.71 24.06 0.99
CA PHE A 433 -10.79 23.08 1.18
C PHE A 433 -10.96 22.66 2.65
N LEU A 434 -9.86 22.53 3.40
CA LEU A 434 -9.90 22.21 4.84
C LEU A 434 -10.65 23.28 5.63
N TRP A 435 -10.47 24.57 5.31
CA TRP A 435 -11.21 25.66 5.92
C TRP A 435 -12.71 25.51 5.66
N VAL A 436 -13.10 25.20 4.42
CA VAL A 436 -14.52 24.97 4.07
C VAL A 436 -15.10 23.82 4.87
N HIS A 437 -14.36 22.72 4.98
CA HIS A 437 -14.79 21.55 5.75
C HIS A 437 -15.07 21.91 7.22
N LEU A 438 -14.18 22.66 7.84
CA LEU A 438 -14.33 23.10 9.25
C LEU A 438 -15.53 24.04 9.40
N VAL A 439 -15.67 25.02 8.51
CA VAL A 439 -16.80 25.98 8.53
C VAL A 439 -18.13 25.27 8.36
N VAL A 440 -18.23 24.39 7.36
CA VAL A 440 -19.48 23.64 7.13
C VAL A 440 -19.81 22.77 8.34
N THR A 441 -18.84 22.15 8.98
CA THR A 441 -19.02 21.35 10.19
C THR A 441 -19.59 22.20 11.34
N GLU A 442 -19.08 23.41 11.56
CA GLU A 442 -19.58 24.34 12.58
C GLU A 442 -21.00 24.83 12.29
N LEU A 443 -21.31 25.12 11.02
CA LEU A 443 -22.67 25.51 10.65
C LEU A 443 -23.66 24.35 10.76
N MET A 444 -23.27 23.14 10.41
CA MET A 444 -24.07 21.93 10.62
C MET A 444 -24.33 21.68 12.11
N SER A 445 -23.36 21.97 12.99
CA SER A 445 -23.60 21.96 14.45
C SER A 445 -24.65 22.99 14.88
N GLY A 446 -24.65 24.19 14.27
CA GLY A 446 -25.68 25.18 14.49
C GLY A 446 -27.07 24.71 14.05
N LEU A 447 -27.16 24.08 12.87
CA LEU A 447 -28.43 23.49 12.39
C LEU A 447 -28.93 22.36 13.32
N ASN A 448 -28.04 21.59 13.92
CA ASN A 448 -28.39 20.59 14.94
C ASN A 448 -28.99 21.23 16.21
N ASN A 449 -28.59 22.46 16.51
CA ASN A 449 -29.11 23.25 17.63
C ASN A 449 -30.36 24.09 17.27
N GLU A 450 -30.90 23.90 16.05
CA GLU A 450 -32.05 24.66 15.53
C GLU A 450 -31.79 26.18 15.43
N ASP A 451 -30.54 26.58 15.18
CA ASP A 451 -30.16 27.98 15.01
C ASP A 451 -30.90 28.58 13.81
N ASP A 452 -31.43 29.82 13.99
CA ASP A 452 -32.00 30.61 12.91
C ASP A 452 -30.90 31.17 11.97
N PHE A 453 -31.31 31.76 10.85
CA PHE A 453 -30.41 32.37 9.87
C PHE A 453 -29.47 33.40 10.51
N LEU A 454 -29.96 34.28 11.35
CA LEU A 454 -29.16 35.33 11.97
C LEU A 454 -28.10 34.75 12.89
N THR A 455 -28.41 33.68 13.59
CA THR A 455 -27.49 32.97 14.46
C THR A 455 -26.42 32.22 13.63
N LEU A 456 -26.78 31.53 12.56
CA LEU A 456 -25.84 30.89 11.64
C LEU A 456 -24.92 31.92 10.96
N ARG A 457 -25.49 33.09 10.57
CA ARG A 457 -24.69 34.18 10.01
C ARG A 457 -23.68 34.71 11.02
N ARG A 458 -24.09 34.93 12.26
CA ARG A 458 -23.19 35.33 13.35
C ARG A 458 -22.12 34.30 13.60
N ARG A 459 -22.45 32.99 13.58
CA ARG A 459 -21.42 31.93 13.66
C ARG A 459 -20.38 32.09 12.55
N LEU A 460 -20.83 32.18 11.29
CA LEU A 460 -19.94 32.36 10.15
C LEU A 460 -19.07 33.62 10.28
N ASP A 461 -19.60 34.72 10.79
CA ASP A 461 -18.86 35.97 10.95
C ASP A 461 -17.85 35.93 12.10
N LEU A 462 -18.09 35.10 13.11
CA LEU A 462 -17.17 34.85 14.22
C LEU A 462 -16.05 33.86 13.85
N LEU A 463 -16.23 33.03 12.79
CA LEU A 463 -15.22 32.07 12.38
C LEU A 463 -14.00 32.77 11.77
N PRO A 464 -12.80 32.32 12.15
CA PRO A 464 -11.56 32.88 11.64
C PRO A 464 -11.39 32.69 10.13
N LYS A 465 -10.68 33.63 9.50
CA LYS A 465 -10.47 33.65 8.04
C LYS A 465 -9.33 32.76 7.58
N THR A 466 -8.36 32.47 8.46
CA THR A 466 -7.20 31.65 8.15
C THR A 466 -7.21 30.34 8.94
N LEU A 467 -6.56 29.29 8.44
CA LEU A 467 -6.43 28.02 9.18
C LEU A 467 -5.70 28.20 10.51
N LYS A 468 -4.68 29.08 10.58
CA LYS A 468 -3.95 29.35 11.82
C LYS A 468 -4.89 29.87 12.88
N GLU A 469 -5.60 30.95 12.58
CA GLU A 469 -6.58 31.55 13.48
C GLU A 469 -7.70 30.57 13.83
N PHE A 470 -8.09 29.71 12.89
CA PHE A 470 -9.12 28.69 13.12
C PHE A 470 -8.66 27.67 14.15
N PHE A 471 -7.42 27.18 14.05
CA PHE A 471 -6.86 26.27 15.04
C PHE A 471 -6.68 26.95 16.41
N GLU A 472 -6.27 28.21 16.46
CA GLU A 472 -6.25 29.03 17.68
C GLU A 472 -7.65 29.09 18.31
N HIS A 473 -8.65 29.43 17.52
CA HIS A 473 -10.04 29.47 17.95
C HIS A 473 -10.54 28.11 18.50
N ILE A 474 -10.22 27.00 17.83
CA ILE A 474 -10.56 25.67 18.32
C ILE A 474 -9.93 25.39 19.69
N VAL A 475 -8.61 25.65 19.83
CA VAL A 475 -7.88 25.40 21.09
C VAL A 475 -8.42 26.29 22.22
N ASP A 476 -8.79 27.53 21.93
CA ASP A 476 -9.36 28.46 22.91
C ASP A 476 -10.80 28.10 23.29
N SER A 477 -11.57 27.50 22.37
CA SER A 477 -12.95 27.07 22.63
C SER A 477 -13.07 25.82 23.48
N VAL A 478 -11.94 25.16 23.84
CA VAL A 478 -11.93 23.99 24.73
C VAL A 478 -12.41 24.40 26.12
N GLU A 479 -13.37 23.66 26.66
CA GLU A 479 -13.87 23.92 28.00
C GLU A 479 -12.76 23.92 29.06
N PRO A 480 -12.78 24.83 30.04
CA PRO A 480 -11.71 24.99 31.04
C PRO A 480 -11.30 23.67 31.73
N VAL A 481 -12.25 22.79 31.98
CA VAL A 481 -12.02 21.47 32.62
C VAL A 481 -11.15 20.54 31.78
N TYR A 482 -11.17 20.69 30.44
CA TYR A 482 -10.40 19.82 29.52
C TYR A 482 -9.12 20.48 28.99
N GLN A 483 -8.91 21.77 29.20
CA GLN A 483 -7.79 22.53 28.59
C GLN A 483 -6.42 21.94 28.88
N VAL A 484 -6.17 21.50 30.12
CA VAL A 484 -4.89 20.92 30.51
C VAL A 484 -4.67 19.56 29.83
N CYS A 485 -5.71 18.74 29.84
CA CYS A 485 -5.62 17.40 29.23
C CYS A 485 -5.47 17.48 27.70
N THR A 486 -6.18 18.40 27.07
CA THR A 486 -6.05 18.70 25.61
C THR A 486 -4.65 19.19 25.31
N ALA A 487 -4.11 20.15 26.08
CA ALA A 487 -2.76 20.65 25.88
C ALA A 487 -1.71 19.54 26.04
N ARG A 488 -1.82 18.69 27.07
CA ARG A 488 -0.95 17.50 27.23
C ARG A 488 -1.03 16.56 26.03
N SER A 489 -2.24 16.26 25.56
CA SER A 489 -2.47 15.37 24.39
C SER A 489 -1.83 15.93 23.13
N LEU A 490 -2.03 17.23 22.83
CA LEU A 490 -1.44 17.89 21.66
C LEU A 490 0.11 17.94 21.75
N MET A 491 0.66 18.23 22.93
CA MET A 491 2.11 18.27 23.13
C MET A 491 2.74 16.87 22.97
N LEU A 492 2.11 15.80 23.49
CA LEU A 492 2.60 14.44 23.31
C LEU A 492 2.57 14.02 21.83
N ALA A 493 1.46 14.27 21.14
CA ALA A 493 1.33 13.98 19.71
C ALA A 493 2.35 14.76 18.87
N HIS A 494 2.62 16.02 19.23
CA HIS A 494 3.61 16.84 18.53
C HIS A 494 5.05 16.34 18.74
N ARG A 495 5.39 15.90 19.96
CA ARG A 495 6.72 15.36 20.29
C ARG A 495 6.95 13.95 19.75
N ALA A 496 5.91 13.18 19.54
CA ALA A 496 6.01 11.87 18.96
C ALA A 496 6.50 11.94 17.49
N ARG A 497 7.38 11.01 17.13
CA ARG A 497 7.87 10.86 15.75
C ARG A 497 6.85 10.22 14.82
N GLU A 498 5.91 9.47 15.40
CA GLU A 498 4.85 8.71 14.73
C GLU A 498 3.55 8.84 15.52
N PRO A 499 2.37 8.63 14.89
CA PRO A 499 1.11 8.58 15.59
C PRO A 499 1.14 7.58 16.74
N LEU A 500 0.74 8.02 17.93
CA LEU A 500 0.84 7.22 19.15
C LEU A 500 -0.30 6.20 19.25
N PRO A 501 -0.04 4.99 19.78
CA PRO A 501 -1.08 4.01 20.05
C PRO A 501 -2.19 4.59 20.93
N ILE A 502 -3.42 4.16 20.70
CA ILE A 502 -4.60 4.64 21.47
C ILE A 502 -4.46 4.41 22.98
N LEU A 503 -3.78 3.34 23.39
CA LEU A 503 -3.51 3.05 24.80
C LEU A 503 -2.62 4.10 25.47
N THR A 504 -1.74 4.76 24.72
CA THR A 504 -0.94 5.88 25.24
C THR A 504 -1.86 6.95 25.82
N TYR A 505 -2.92 7.29 25.10
CA TYR A 505 -3.91 8.28 25.55
C TYR A 505 -4.83 7.75 26.65
N ALA A 506 -5.17 6.45 26.63
CA ALA A 506 -5.91 5.84 27.74
C ALA A 506 -5.15 6.00 29.07
N PHE A 507 -3.87 5.66 29.08
CA PHE A 507 -3.05 5.82 30.27
C PHE A 507 -2.75 7.29 30.60
N LEU A 508 -2.62 8.17 29.62
CA LEU A 508 -2.52 9.61 29.85
C LEU A 508 -3.74 10.14 30.59
N TYR A 509 -4.93 9.72 30.19
CA TYR A 509 -6.18 10.20 30.79
C TYR A 509 -6.40 9.59 32.18
N ASP A 510 -5.97 8.33 32.40
CA ASP A 510 -5.96 7.72 33.73
C ASP A 510 -4.98 8.48 34.67
N HIS A 511 -3.79 8.82 34.18
CA HIS A 511 -2.78 9.59 34.91
C HIS A 511 -3.20 11.04 35.18
N PHE A 512 -3.95 11.66 34.28
CA PHE A 512 -4.49 12.99 34.46
C PHE A 512 -5.42 13.08 35.67
N ASN A 513 -6.23 12.02 35.88
CA ASN A 513 -7.17 11.92 36.99
C ASN A 513 -6.48 11.50 38.31
N ASP A 514 -5.41 10.71 38.21
CA ASP A 514 -4.67 10.16 39.34
C ASP A 514 -3.20 9.92 38.95
N GLU A 515 -2.31 10.80 39.42
CA GLU A 515 -0.87 10.75 39.10
C GLU A 515 -0.21 9.41 39.48
N SER A 516 -0.76 8.69 40.49
CA SER A 516 -0.26 7.37 40.90
C SER A 516 -0.80 6.20 40.05
N SER A 517 -1.73 6.44 39.15
CA SER A 517 -2.41 5.38 38.36
C SER A 517 -1.44 4.49 37.59
N LEU A 518 -0.44 5.07 36.90
CA LEU A 518 0.54 4.34 36.10
C LEU A 518 1.41 3.38 36.92
N SER A 519 1.76 3.76 38.14
CA SER A 519 2.54 2.91 39.04
C SER A 519 1.77 1.68 39.53
N ARG A 520 0.45 1.78 39.61
CA ARG A 520 -0.45 0.72 40.09
C ARG A 520 -0.88 -0.25 39.00
N VAL A 521 -0.55 0.01 37.73
CA VAL A 521 -0.86 -0.91 36.64
C VAL A 521 -0.12 -2.23 36.85
N ALA A 522 -0.88 -3.33 36.99
CA ALA A 522 -0.33 -4.67 37.16
C ALA A 522 0.36 -5.16 35.86
N ILE A 523 1.37 -6.01 36.04
CA ILE A 523 2.04 -6.68 34.90
C ILE A 523 1.18 -7.88 34.50
N GLN A 524 0.19 -7.61 33.65
CA GLN A 524 -0.69 -8.64 33.08
C GLN A 524 -1.29 -8.16 31.77
N PRO A 525 -1.46 -9.03 30.76
CA PRO A 525 -2.09 -8.68 29.50
C PRO A 525 -3.52 -8.14 29.69
N LEU A 526 -3.87 -7.09 28.95
CA LEU A 526 -5.24 -6.60 28.91
C LEU A 526 -6.14 -7.58 28.16
N SER A 527 -7.36 -7.78 28.68
CA SER A 527 -8.37 -8.56 27.95
C SER A 527 -8.83 -7.83 26.69
N ARG A 528 -9.35 -8.57 25.70
CA ARG A 528 -9.93 -7.98 24.49
C ARG A 528 -11.07 -7.00 24.81
N GLN A 529 -11.85 -7.27 25.84
CA GLN A 529 -12.95 -6.41 26.29
C GLN A 529 -12.42 -5.09 26.85
N ASP A 530 -11.35 -5.15 27.70
CA ASP A 530 -10.73 -3.95 28.25
C ASP A 530 -10.11 -3.06 27.16
N ILE A 531 -9.46 -3.67 26.16
CA ILE A 531 -8.92 -2.96 25.00
C ILE A 531 -10.02 -2.25 24.23
N GLN A 532 -11.15 -2.91 23.98
CA GLN A 532 -12.28 -2.32 23.28
C GLN A 532 -12.93 -1.18 24.08
N ALA A 533 -13.07 -1.37 25.39
CA ALA A 533 -13.61 -0.34 26.28
C ALA A 533 -12.70 0.91 26.29
N LYS A 534 -11.39 0.73 26.49
CA LYS A 534 -10.41 1.83 26.44
C LYS A 534 -10.39 2.52 25.06
N ARG A 535 -10.48 1.76 23.97
CA ARG A 535 -10.59 2.31 22.62
C ARG A 535 -11.79 3.23 22.47
N LYS A 536 -12.98 2.77 22.88
CA LYS A 536 -14.22 3.55 22.78
C LYS A 536 -14.13 4.84 23.61
N ASP A 537 -13.64 4.72 24.84
CA ASP A 537 -13.47 5.86 25.75
C ASP A 537 -12.50 6.91 25.18
N VAL A 538 -11.31 6.48 24.73
CA VAL A 538 -10.30 7.39 24.14
C VAL A 538 -10.83 8.02 22.85
N SER A 539 -11.48 7.25 21.97
CA SER A 539 -12.05 7.81 20.73
C SER A 539 -13.03 8.95 21.02
N THR A 540 -13.88 8.76 22.03
CA THR A 540 -14.83 9.79 22.45
C THR A 540 -14.11 11.01 23.04
N LYS A 541 -13.13 10.81 23.93
CA LYS A 541 -12.37 11.88 24.58
C LYS A 541 -11.53 12.68 23.58
N VAL A 542 -10.79 12.00 22.68
CA VAL A 542 -9.99 12.64 21.64
C VAL A 542 -10.89 13.52 20.75
N SER A 543 -12.02 13.00 20.29
CA SER A 543 -12.93 13.77 19.43
C SER A 543 -13.54 14.97 20.14
N SER A 544 -13.98 14.81 21.40
CA SER A 544 -14.68 15.86 22.13
C SER A 544 -13.72 16.87 22.78
N TRP A 545 -12.67 16.42 23.46
CA TRP A 545 -11.76 17.30 24.20
C TRP A 545 -10.83 18.06 23.27
N CYS A 546 -10.29 17.38 22.22
CA CYS A 546 -9.44 18.03 21.22
C CYS A 546 -10.25 18.70 20.10
N ARG A 547 -11.59 18.75 20.21
CA ARG A 547 -12.49 19.47 19.28
C ARG A 547 -12.19 19.16 17.80
N GLY A 548 -11.85 17.90 17.49
CA GLY A 548 -11.57 17.46 16.14
C GLY A 548 -10.16 17.78 15.61
N LEU A 549 -9.27 18.40 16.39
CA LEU A 549 -7.86 18.59 15.98
C LEU A 549 -7.08 17.27 15.90
N MET A 550 -7.54 16.24 16.61
CA MET A 550 -6.99 14.91 16.62
C MET A 550 -8.09 13.88 16.32
N GLN A 551 -7.70 12.77 15.72
CA GLN A 551 -8.59 11.68 15.33
C GLN A 551 -7.95 10.33 15.59
N VAL A 552 -8.78 9.29 15.75
CA VAL A 552 -8.32 7.91 15.82
C VAL A 552 -8.25 7.33 14.41
N VAL A 553 -7.08 6.87 14.03
CA VAL A 553 -6.80 6.23 12.74
C VAL A 553 -6.57 4.74 12.94
N THR A 554 -6.90 3.93 11.92
CA THR A 554 -6.74 2.48 11.96
C THR A 554 -5.57 2.07 11.08
N TYR A 555 -4.59 1.41 11.69
CA TYR A 555 -3.47 0.81 10.97
C TYR A 555 -3.79 -0.65 10.65
N ASP A 556 -3.61 -1.04 9.41
CA ASP A 556 -3.71 -2.43 9.01
C ASP A 556 -2.39 -3.13 9.33
N THR A 557 -2.32 -3.71 10.51
CA THR A 557 -1.18 -4.52 10.91
C THR A 557 -1.55 -5.98 10.67
N SER A 558 -0.90 -6.62 9.72
CA SER A 558 -1.00 -8.08 9.49
C SER A 558 -0.44 -8.90 10.67
N ILE A 559 0.18 -8.25 11.63
CA ILE A 559 0.75 -8.86 12.82
C ILE A 559 -0.34 -9.00 13.88
N THR A 560 -0.76 -10.23 14.12
CA THR A 560 -1.89 -10.60 15.00
C THR A 560 -1.68 -10.24 16.47
N TRP A 561 -0.43 -10.09 16.93
CA TRP A 561 -0.09 -9.74 18.32
C TRP A 561 -0.23 -8.25 18.65
N ALA A 562 -0.45 -7.40 17.65
CA ALA A 562 -0.50 -5.95 17.81
C ALA A 562 -1.93 -5.33 17.76
N PRO A 563 -2.99 -5.93 18.38
CA PRO A 563 -4.29 -5.29 18.44
C PRO A 563 -4.24 -3.94 19.17
N LEU A 564 -3.20 -3.71 19.97
CA LEU A 564 -2.95 -2.47 20.71
C LEU A 564 -2.34 -1.37 19.84
N SER A 565 -1.58 -1.70 18.79
CA SER A 565 -0.96 -0.76 17.87
C SER A 565 -1.81 -0.48 16.62
N ARG A 566 -2.86 -1.28 16.39
CA ARG A 566 -3.77 -1.11 15.26
C ARG A 566 -4.50 0.23 15.26
N TYR A 567 -4.83 0.76 16.43
CA TYR A 567 -5.51 2.04 16.59
C TYR A 567 -4.55 3.06 17.15
N ARG A 568 -4.32 4.11 16.38
CA ARG A 568 -3.42 5.21 16.76
C ARG A 568 -4.18 6.52 16.73
N VAL A 569 -3.66 7.51 17.42
CA VAL A 569 -4.21 8.87 17.41
C VAL A 569 -3.26 9.76 16.61
N ASP A 570 -3.78 10.43 15.61
CA ASP A 570 -3.04 11.39 14.79
C ASP A 570 -3.79 12.73 14.69
N PHE A 571 -3.12 13.74 14.19
CA PHE A 571 -3.74 15.02 13.86
C PHE A 571 -4.73 14.87 12.71
N LEU A 572 -5.81 15.64 12.74
CA LEU A 572 -6.78 15.74 11.63
C LEU A 572 -6.10 16.05 10.29
N HIS A 573 -5.08 16.89 10.31
CA HIS A 573 -4.32 17.29 9.15
C HIS A 573 -2.93 17.76 9.56
N ARG A 574 -1.92 17.60 8.70
CA ARG A 574 -0.55 18.08 8.94
C ARG A 574 -0.49 19.56 9.34
N SER A 575 -1.36 20.39 8.78
CA SER A 575 -1.37 21.82 9.14
C SER A 575 -1.62 22.09 10.63
N VAL A 576 -2.25 21.15 11.36
CA VAL A 576 -2.38 21.24 12.82
C VAL A 576 -0.99 21.07 13.46
N ARG A 577 -0.19 20.12 12.99
CA ARG A 577 1.19 19.94 13.46
C ARG A 577 2.05 21.17 13.18
N ASP A 578 1.99 21.69 11.93
CA ASP A 578 2.71 22.91 11.55
C ASP A 578 2.31 24.11 12.44
N PHE A 579 1.03 24.22 12.78
CA PHE A 579 0.53 25.23 13.71
C PHE A 579 1.09 25.05 15.12
N LEU A 580 1.15 23.81 15.62
CA LEU A 580 1.71 23.50 16.94
C LEU A 580 3.23 23.74 17.02
N GLU A 581 3.95 23.73 15.89
CA GLU A 581 5.39 24.04 15.84
C GLU A 581 5.71 25.52 16.08
N THR A 582 4.72 26.41 15.97
CA THR A 582 4.94 27.84 16.19
C THR A 582 5.34 28.13 17.65
N SER A 583 6.30 29.05 17.85
CA SER A 583 6.78 29.44 19.19
C SER A 583 5.67 29.99 20.10
N GLU A 584 4.70 30.67 19.48
CA GLU A 584 3.52 31.22 20.16
C GLU A 584 2.66 30.09 20.75
N MET A 585 2.35 29.06 19.95
CA MET A 585 1.52 27.95 20.37
C MET A 585 2.25 27.04 21.37
N GLN A 586 3.55 26.79 21.17
CA GLN A 586 4.36 26.05 22.14
C GLN A 586 4.35 26.75 23.51
N SER A 587 4.53 28.06 23.54
CA SER A 587 4.48 28.86 24.76
C SER A 587 3.08 28.85 25.40
N PHE A 588 2.04 28.92 24.58
CA PHE A 588 0.66 28.87 25.03
C PHE A 588 0.29 27.52 25.68
N LEU A 589 0.64 26.41 25.02
CA LEU A 589 0.39 25.08 25.57
C LEU A 589 1.20 24.84 26.85
N GLN A 590 2.49 25.26 26.88
CA GLN A 590 3.32 25.12 28.06
C GLN A 590 2.77 25.88 29.28
N LYS A 591 2.21 27.08 29.06
CA LYS A 591 1.52 27.83 30.14
C LYS A 591 0.33 27.08 30.70
N ARG A 592 -0.44 26.36 29.86
CA ARG A 592 -1.60 25.59 30.30
C ARG A 592 -1.24 24.33 31.10
N VAL A 593 -0.17 23.64 30.71
CA VAL A 593 0.26 22.39 31.40
C VAL A 593 1.15 22.62 32.61
N GLY A 594 1.73 23.81 32.74
CA GLY A 594 2.68 24.14 33.81
C GLY A 594 4.15 23.77 33.46
N SER A 595 5.09 24.28 34.25
CA SER A 595 6.54 24.10 34.02
C SER A 595 7.05 22.71 34.37
N SER A 596 6.27 21.90 35.09
CA SER A 596 6.64 20.53 35.50
C SER A 596 6.24 19.45 34.50
N PHE A 597 5.58 19.79 33.40
CA PHE A 597 5.19 18.81 32.38
C PHE A 597 6.25 18.71 31.30
N TYR A 598 6.93 17.58 31.25
CA TYR A 598 7.96 17.22 30.26
C TYR A 598 7.41 16.08 29.38
N PRO A 599 7.01 16.35 28.13
CA PRO A 599 6.37 15.37 27.26
C PRO A 599 7.19 14.08 27.09
N GLU A 600 8.52 14.20 27.00
CA GLU A 600 9.42 13.07 26.79
C GLU A 600 9.43 12.10 27.99
N GLU A 601 9.44 12.62 29.22
CA GLU A 601 9.38 11.81 30.44
C GLU A 601 8.03 11.12 30.57
N VAL A 602 6.95 11.85 30.29
CA VAL A 602 5.61 11.30 30.33
C VAL A 602 5.45 10.19 29.27
N LEU A 603 5.95 10.40 28.05
CA LEU A 603 5.95 9.36 27.01
C LEU A 603 6.70 8.10 27.46
N ALA A 604 7.89 8.26 28.07
CA ALA A 604 8.65 7.12 28.58
C ALA A 604 7.85 6.32 29.62
N HIS A 605 7.19 6.98 30.58
CA HIS A 605 6.33 6.33 31.58
C HIS A 605 5.12 5.64 30.95
N LEU A 606 4.48 6.28 29.95
CA LEU A 606 3.33 5.71 29.25
C LEU A 606 3.72 4.46 28.45
N PHE A 607 4.88 4.47 27.77
CA PHE A 607 5.38 3.28 27.05
C PHE A 607 5.78 2.16 27.99
N LEU A 608 6.44 2.46 29.11
CA LEU A 608 6.74 1.46 30.15
C LEU A 608 5.44 0.84 30.71
N THR A 609 4.39 1.65 30.89
CA THR A 609 3.09 1.16 31.35
C THR A 609 2.43 0.28 30.30
N GLN A 610 2.51 0.64 29.03
CA GLN A 610 2.02 -0.21 27.94
C GLN A 610 2.75 -1.56 27.90
N ALA A 611 4.08 -1.57 28.10
CA ALA A 611 4.86 -2.81 28.15
C ALA A 611 4.40 -3.79 29.23
N LYS A 612 3.83 -3.30 30.35
CA LYS A 612 3.26 -4.15 31.41
C LYS A 612 2.01 -4.92 30.98
N VAL A 613 1.28 -4.41 29.99
CA VAL A 613 -0.05 -4.92 29.60
C VAL A 613 -0.06 -5.61 28.24
N VAL A 614 1.09 -5.72 27.58
CA VAL A 614 1.26 -6.43 26.30
C VAL A 614 1.55 -7.90 26.56
N ASP A 615 0.90 -8.79 25.83
CA ASP A 615 1.17 -10.23 25.85
C ASP A 615 2.33 -10.58 24.93
N VAL A 616 3.55 -10.54 25.47
CA VAL A 616 4.79 -10.82 24.73
C VAL A 616 4.87 -12.29 24.30
N GLN A 617 4.33 -13.23 25.09
CA GLN A 617 4.40 -14.66 24.76
C GLN A 617 3.55 -15.01 23.54
N LYS A 618 2.38 -14.40 23.43
CA LYS A 618 1.49 -14.62 22.29
C LYS A 618 2.05 -14.01 21.01
N GLY A 619 2.71 -12.86 21.11
CA GLY A 619 3.40 -12.23 19.99
C GLY A 619 4.51 -13.09 19.40
N LEU A 620 5.34 -13.69 20.24
CA LEU A 620 6.42 -14.59 19.80
C LEU A 620 5.90 -15.90 19.21
N GLN A 621 4.76 -16.43 19.69
CA GLN A 621 4.16 -17.64 19.12
C GLN A 621 3.56 -17.39 17.73
N ASP A 622 2.93 -16.24 17.52
CA ASP A 622 2.36 -15.86 16.22
C ASP A 622 3.45 -15.57 15.18
N GLU A 623 4.61 -14.99 15.58
CA GLU A 623 5.78 -14.83 14.70
C GLU A 623 6.46 -16.16 14.31
N MET A 624 6.40 -17.17 15.18
CA MET A 624 6.96 -18.49 14.87
C MET A 624 6.04 -19.35 14.00
N GLN A 625 4.76 -18.97 13.84
CA GLN A 625 3.77 -19.68 13.02
C GLN A 625 3.51 -18.96 11.67
N ALA A 626 3.93 -17.70 11.51
CA ALA A 626 3.86 -16.92 10.27
C ALA A 626 5.16 -17.04 9.47
#